data_1741b8d06be6193d5feb668892f2b726
#
_entry.id   1741b8d06be6193d5feb668892f2b726
#
_cell.length_a   1.000
_cell.length_b   1.000
_cell.length_c   1.000
_cell.angle_alpha   90.00
_cell.angle_beta   90.00
_cell.angle_gamma   90.00
#
_symmetry.space_group_name_H-M   'P 1'
#
loop_
_entity.id
_entity.type
_entity.pdbx_description
1 polymer ?
#
loop_
_entity_poly.entity_id
_entity_poly.type
_entity_poly.pdbx_seq_one_letter_code
_entity_poly.pdbx_strand_id
1 'polypeptide(L)'
;TYNKTPDRFKGQTPQEGALIVWKKKNTMLGHIGIVTRVYSAGSVETIEGNTSPMHNINREGDGVYIKQRSINNEPNFVLLGFIYPWGV
;
A
#
# COMPACT_ATOMS: atom_id res chain seq x y z
N THR A 1 -11.95 2.54 -2.64
CA THR A 1 -11.69 2.72 -1.23
C THR A 1 -10.97 4.04 -0.96
N TYR A 2 -9.85 4.25 -1.61
CA TYR A 2 -9.11 5.49 -1.42
C TYR A 2 -9.96 6.72 -1.78
N ASN A 3 -10.66 6.65 -2.90
CA ASN A 3 -11.45 7.78 -3.38
C ASN A 3 -12.65 8.09 -2.48
N LYS A 4 -13.09 7.14 -1.69
CA LYS A 4 -14.22 7.31 -0.77
C LYS A 4 -13.79 7.74 0.61
N THR A 5 -12.49 7.76 0.87
CA THR A 5 -11.97 8.17 2.16
C THR A 5 -12.03 9.70 2.26
N PRO A 6 -12.50 10.26 3.38
CA PRO A 6 -12.50 11.71 3.55
C PRO A 6 -11.09 12.30 3.46
N ASP A 7 -11.00 13.51 2.93
CA ASP A 7 -9.71 14.14 2.69
C ASP A 7 -8.88 14.29 3.96
N ARG A 8 -9.54 14.45 5.11
CA ARG A 8 -8.81 14.59 6.38
C ARG A 8 -8.05 13.33 6.78
N PHE A 9 -8.32 12.20 6.11
CA PHE A 9 -7.61 10.94 6.36
C PHE A 9 -6.70 10.56 5.21
N LYS A 10 -6.53 11.43 4.21
CA LYS A 10 -5.74 11.12 3.03
C LYS A 10 -4.58 12.08 2.86
N GLY A 11 -3.54 11.64 2.19
CA GLY A 11 -2.44 12.51 1.84
C GLY A 11 -1.44 11.81 0.96
N GLN A 12 -0.34 12.51 0.69
CA GLN A 12 0.72 12.01 -0.18
C GLN A 12 2.04 11.84 0.56
N THR A 13 2.07 12.13 1.85
CA THR A 13 3.28 12.02 2.64
C THR A 13 3.32 10.67 3.35
N PRO A 14 4.38 9.88 3.19
CA PRO A 14 4.49 8.60 3.88
C PRO A 14 4.68 8.82 5.37
N GLN A 15 3.97 8.03 6.17
CA GLN A 15 4.10 8.03 7.62
C GLN A 15 3.96 6.61 8.14
N GLU A 16 4.70 6.28 9.18
CA GLU A 16 4.58 4.98 9.82
C GLU A 16 3.17 4.79 10.35
N GLY A 17 2.62 3.61 10.12
CA GLY A 17 1.26 3.30 10.53
C GLY A 17 0.19 3.67 9.51
N ALA A 18 0.54 4.44 8.50
CA ALA A 18 -0.41 4.78 7.44
C ALA A 18 -0.65 3.59 6.52
N LEU A 19 -1.83 3.56 5.92
CA LEU A 19 -2.09 2.64 4.81
C LEU A 19 -1.56 3.26 3.54
N ILE A 20 -0.86 2.47 2.74
CA ILE A 20 -0.40 2.89 1.43
C ILE A 20 -1.29 2.21 0.39
N VAL A 21 -1.83 3.01 -0.51
CA VAL A 21 -2.84 2.53 -1.48
C VAL A 21 -2.27 2.67 -2.87
N TRP A 22 -2.28 1.55 -3.58
CA TRP A 22 -1.75 1.47 -4.94
C TRP A 22 -2.85 1.05 -5.90
N LYS A 23 -2.64 1.36 -7.16
CA LYS A 23 -3.41 0.81 -8.26
C LYS A 23 -2.46 0.01 -9.15
N LYS A 24 -2.84 -1.19 -9.50
CA LYS A 24 -2.04 -1.98 -10.43
C LYS A 24 -2.13 -1.35 -11.81
N LYS A 25 -0.99 -1.16 -12.47
CA LYS A 25 -0.94 -0.51 -13.78
C LYS A 25 -1.81 -1.26 -14.78
N ASN A 26 -2.51 -0.49 -15.60
CA ASN A 26 -3.36 -1.00 -16.68
C ASN A 26 -4.54 -1.83 -16.17
N THR A 27 -4.93 -1.68 -14.92
CA THR A 27 -6.08 -2.38 -14.36
C THR A 27 -6.84 -1.44 -13.42
N MET A 28 -8.00 -1.91 -12.98
CA MET A 28 -8.77 -1.23 -11.94
C MET A 28 -8.54 -1.83 -10.57
N LEU A 29 -7.59 -2.74 -10.46
CA LEU A 29 -7.33 -3.44 -9.21
C LEU A 29 -6.48 -2.59 -8.27
N GLY A 30 -6.86 -2.61 -6.99
CA GLY A 30 -6.11 -1.93 -5.95
C GLY A 30 -5.22 -2.88 -5.18
N HIS A 31 -4.29 -2.29 -4.44
CA HIS A 31 -3.40 -3.02 -3.56
C HIS A 31 -3.11 -2.13 -2.36
N ILE A 32 -3.13 -2.68 -1.18
CA ILE A 32 -2.97 -1.92 0.07
C ILE A 32 -1.92 -2.58 0.93
N GLY A 33 -1.10 -1.76 1.57
CA GLY A 33 -0.17 -2.21 2.59
C GLY A 33 -0.21 -1.27 3.78
N ILE A 34 0.55 -1.61 4.81
CA ILE A 34 0.74 -0.76 5.98
C ILE A 34 2.19 -0.33 6.01
N VAL A 35 2.42 0.97 6.12
CA VAL A 35 3.77 1.52 6.21
C VAL A 35 4.32 1.23 7.59
N THR A 36 5.41 0.48 7.66
CA THR A 36 6.07 0.15 8.93
C THR A 36 7.30 0.98 9.17
N ARG A 37 7.89 1.53 8.12
CA ARG A 37 9.09 2.36 8.23
C ARG A 37 9.19 3.29 7.04
N VAL A 38 9.63 4.49 7.28
CA VAL A 38 9.90 5.46 6.23
C VAL A 38 11.40 5.67 6.17
N TYR A 39 12.01 5.30 5.04
CA TYR A 39 13.46 5.50 4.86
C TYR A 39 13.75 6.89 4.31
N SER A 40 12.86 7.38 3.45
CA SER A 40 12.98 8.70 2.86
C SER A 40 11.62 9.07 2.28
N ALA A 41 11.52 10.26 1.70
CA ALA A 41 10.27 10.69 1.06
C ALA A 41 9.86 9.77 -0.10
N GLY A 42 10.80 9.05 -0.67
CA GLY A 42 10.52 8.17 -1.81
C GLY A 42 10.63 6.68 -1.53
N SER A 43 10.90 6.26 -0.29
CA SER A 43 11.14 4.85 -0.02
C SER A 43 10.59 4.48 1.34
N VAL A 44 9.81 3.41 1.38
CA VAL A 44 9.16 2.94 2.60
C VAL A 44 9.28 1.43 2.72
N GLU A 45 9.15 0.95 3.95
CA GLU A 45 8.93 -0.47 4.22
C GLU A 45 7.46 -0.67 4.50
N THR A 46 6.89 -1.72 3.95
CA THR A 46 5.47 -2.01 4.13
C THR A 46 5.27 -3.47 4.52
N ILE A 47 4.17 -3.72 5.23
CA ILE A 47 3.63 -5.06 5.41
C ILE A 47 2.44 -5.18 4.49
N GLU A 48 2.46 -6.20 3.64
CA GLU A 48 1.44 -6.40 2.62
C GLU A 48 0.95 -7.83 2.65
N GLY A 49 -0.35 -8.00 2.53
CA GLY A 49 -0.93 -9.32 2.41
C GLY A 49 -1.02 -9.74 0.95
N ASN A 50 -0.91 -11.03 0.70
CA ASN A 50 -1.13 -11.58 -0.61
C ASN A 50 -2.63 -11.78 -0.81
N THR A 51 -3.20 -11.01 -1.73
CA THR A 51 -4.64 -11.04 -1.97
C THR A 51 -5.01 -11.71 -3.28
N SER A 52 -4.08 -12.33 -3.96
CA SER A 52 -4.38 -12.98 -5.21
C SER A 52 -5.34 -14.15 -4.99
N PRO A 53 -6.45 -14.21 -5.74
CA PRO A 53 -7.39 -15.32 -5.57
C PRO A 53 -6.80 -16.67 -5.96
N MET A 54 -5.73 -16.67 -6.73
CA MET A 54 -5.08 -17.92 -7.13
C MET A 54 -4.31 -18.57 -5.99
N HIS A 55 -4.13 -17.88 -4.90
CA HIS A 55 -3.32 -18.35 -3.79
C HIS A 55 -4.12 -18.88 -2.62
N ASN A 56 -5.42 -18.93 -2.74
CA ASN A 56 -6.23 -19.34 -1.62
C ASN A 56 -6.07 -20.80 -1.25
N ILE A 57 -5.46 -21.59 -2.12
CA ILE A 57 -5.21 -23.00 -1.84
C ILE A 57 -3.85 -23.24 -1.20
N ASN A 58 -2.99 -22.25 -1.19
CA ASN A 58 -1.64 -22.38 -0.61
C ASN A 58 -1.50 -21.39 0.53
N ARG A 59 -2.04 -21.75 1.66
CA ARG A 59 -2.09 -20.82 2.77
C ARG A 59 -0.76 -20.55 3.42
N GLU A 60 0.17 -21.45 3.28
CA GLU A 60 1.48 -21.23 3.88
C GLU A 60 2.27 -20.16 3.14
N GLY A 61 2.02 -20.04 1.84
CA GLY A 61 2.66 -19.02 1.06
C GLY A 61 1.86 -17.73 1.00
N ASP A 62 0.64 -17.71 1.56
CA ASP A 62 -0.26 -16.58 1.47
C ASP A 62 -0.08 -15.60 2.60
N GLY A 63 0.99 -15.69 3.28
CA GLY A 63 1.18 -14.89 4.44
C GLY A 63 1.30 -13.41 4.16
N VAL A 64 1.76 -12.75 5.15
CA VAL A 64 2.02 -11.34 5.15
C VAL A 64 3.49 -11.17 4.76
N TYR A 65 3.76 -10.23 3.87
CA TYR A 65 5.11 -10.00 3.36
C TYR A 65 5.58 -8.62 3.77
N ILE A 66 6.87 -8.56 4.14
CA ILE A 66 7.53 -7.28 4.37
C ILE A 66 8.24 -6.91 3.08
N LYS A 67 7.96 -5.74 2.56
CA LYS A 67 8.52 -5.27 1.30
C LYS A 67 9.09 -3.87 1.45
N GLN A 68 10.12 -3.59 0.66
CA GLN A 68 10.60 -2.22 0.49
C GLN A 68 10.03 -1.70 -0.82
N ARG A 69 9.33 -0.57 -0.75
CA ARG A 69 8.66 0.02 -1.91
C ARG A 69 9.23 1.38 -2.24
N SER A 70 9.38 1.63 -3.52
CA SER A 70 9.70 2.96 -4.03
C SER A 70 8.41 3.66 -4.40
N ILE A 71 8.15 4.81 -3.82
CA ILE A 71 6.87 5.49 -3.97
C ILE A 71 6.61 5.89 -5.42
N ASN A 72 7.66 6.28 -6.14
CA ASN A 72 7.51 6.81 -7.48
C ASN A 72 7.97 5.87 -8.59
N ASN A 73 8.51 4.72 -8.26
CA ASN A 73 9.20 3.88 -9.24
C ASN A 73 8.82 2.41 -9.18
N GLU A 74 7.65 2.08 -8.65
CA GLU A 74 7.21 0.69 -8.66
C GLU A 74 6.83 0.29 -10.09
N PRO A 75 7.39 -0.82 -10.60
CA PRO A 75 7.17 -1.16 -12.00
C PRO A 75 5.75 -1.58 -12.32
N ASN A 76 5.02 -2.11 -11.34
CA ASN A 76 3.69 -2.68 -11.58
C ASN A 76 2.56 -1.88 -10.95
N PHE A 77 2.88 -0.84 -10.19
CA PHE A 77 1.88 -0.11 -9.42
C PHE A 77 2.03 1.38 -9.58
N VAL A 78 0.90 2.06 -9.48
CA VAL A 78 0.84 3.52 -9.39
C VAL A 78 0.33 3.86 -8.00
N LEU A 79 1.03 4.74 -7.30
CA LEU A 79 0.59 5.19 -5.99
C LEU A 79 -0.64 6.06 -6.12
N LEU A 80 -1.69 5.73 -5.38
CA LEU A 80 -2.84 6.60 -5.22
C LEU A 80 -2.63 7.56 -4.07
N GLY A 81 -2.05 7.11 -2.97
CA GLY A 81 -1.78 7.93 -1.82
C GLY A 81 -1.77 7.14 -0.54
N PHE A 82 -1.87 7.85 0.56
CA PHE A 82 -1.85 7.27 1.90
C PHE A 82 -3.15 7.57 2.62
N ILE A 83 -3.56 6.64 3.46
CA ILE A 83 -4.67 6.85 4.38
C ILE A 83 -4.11 6.85 5.79
N TYR A 84 -4.42 7.90 6.54
CA TYR A 84 -3.95 8.06 7.92
C TYR A 84 -5.12 7.76 8.85
N PRO A 85 -5.09 6.62 9.55
CA PRO A 85 -6.21 6.25 10.42
C PRO A 85 -6.46 7.25 11.54
N TRP A 86 -5.44 8.04 11.89
CA TRP A 86 -5.55 9.03 12.97
C TRP A 86 -6.07 10.39 12.47
N GLY A 87 -6.18 10.57 11.16
CA GLY A 87 -6.53 11.87 10.57
C GLY A 87 -5.31 12.77 10.40
N VAL A 88 -5.49 13.83 9.67
CA VAL A 88 -4.44 14.84 9.43
C VAL A 88 -4.78 16.14 10.09
#